data_b8c6cc390bcc57e7242831904e238189
#
_entry.id   b8c6cc390bcc57e7242831904e238189
#
_cell.length_a   1.000
_cell.length_b   1.000
_cell.length_c   1.000
_cell.angle_alpha   90.00
_cell.angle_beta   90.00
_cell.angle_gamma   90.00
#
_symmetry.space_group_name_H-M   'P 1'
#
loop_
_entity.id
_entity.type
_entity.pdbx_description
1 polymer ?
#
loop_
_entity_poly.entity_id
_entity_poly.type
_entity_poly.pdbx_seq_one_letter_code
_entity_poly.pdbx_strand_id
1 'polypeptide(L)'
;MENERRIDRTTSMGMDEHRLSDILHASQIKATDIYETPPQIIWIDNSTIATLGNFSASTGKAKSKKTFNVSALVAASLAGKQVLNYRAHLPEGKQRILYVDTEQSRFHCRSVLERILRLAGLPTTTDPENLDFFCLREYSPSVRIEVIDYALRQQKGYGLVIIDGIRDLMLDINNAGESVEVINRMMEWSSRYDLHIHCVLHLNKGDNNVRGHIGTEMSNKAETVLVISKSNENPGISEVHALHIREKEFKPFAFTINETGLPVIAEVHSFGEPPKPKARTGFTELSIEQHREALSAAFGEKPIRGFDNLLQSLMVSYEAIGFKRGRSVICLLYTSDAADDLIGVD
;
A
#
# COMPACT_ATOMS: atom_id res chain seq x y z
N MET A 1 59.42 10.40 3.80
CA MET A 1 58.75 9.93 4.99
C MET A 1 57.25 10.08 4.69
N GLU A 2 56.72 9.07 4.04
CA GLU A 2 55.30 8.91 3.67
C GLU A 2 54.57 8.30 4.85
N ASN A 3 53.66 9.07 5.42
CA ASN A 3 52.76 8.61 6.45
C ASN A 3 51.45 8.19 5.74
N GLU A 4 51.40 6.94 5.33
CA GLU A 4 50.17 6.28 4.88
C GLU A 4 49.17 6.27 6.03
N ARG A 5 48.14 7.09 5.94
CA ARG A 5 46.93 6.96 6.77
C ARG A 5 46.21 5.70 6.33
N ARG A 6 46.48 4.61 7.05
CA ARG A 6 45.61 3.43 7.05
C ARG A 6 44.20 3.86 7.47
N ILE A 7 43.32 3.97 6.52
CA ILE A 7 41.88 4.07 6.80
C ILE A 7 41.49 2.71 7.36
N ASP A 8 41.26 2.68 8.65
CA ASP A 8 40.72 1.51 9.35
C ASP A 8 39.31 1.19 8.83
N ARG A 9 39.20 0.18 7.96
CA ARG A 9 37.95 -0.29 7.36
C ARG A 9 37.12 -1.15 8.30
N THR A 10 37.41 -1.19 9.59
CA THR A 10 36.71 -1.98 10.62
C THR A 10 35.62 -1.22 11.34
N THR A 11 35.28 0.00 10.94
CA THR A 11 34.12 0.75 11.47
C THR A 11 32.93 0.76 10.49
N SER A 12 32.68 -0.30 9.76
CA SER A 12 31.32 -0.62 9.34
C SER A 12 30.60 -1.14 10.56
N MET A 13 29.56 -0.44 11.00
CA MET A 13 28.69 -0.73 12.13
C MET A 13 28.35 -2.23 12.25
N GLY A 14 29.26 -3.05 12.77
CA GLY A 14 28.98 -4.37 13.23
C GLY A 14 28.08 -4.26 14.45
N MET A 15 26.84 -4.76 14.38
CA MET A 15 26.09 -4.99 15.60
C MET A 15 26.93 -5.88 16.50
N ASP A 16 27.03 -5.53 17.79
CA ASP A 16 27.69 -6.33 18.80
C ASP A 16 27.18 -7.78 18.73
N GLU A 17 28.06 -8.76 18.77
CA GLU A 17 27.72 -10.20 18.72
C GLU A 17 26.70 -10.59 19.78
N HIS A 18 26.75 -9.97 20.96
CA HIS A 18 25.71 -10.11 21.98
C HIS A 18 24.36 -9.72 21.50
N ARG A 19 24.23 -8.57 20.86
CA ARG A 19 22.96 -8.08 20.30
C ARG A 19 22.43 -8.98 19.17
N LEU A 20 23.32 -9.50 18.33
CA LEU A 20 22.94 -10.47 17.29
C LEU A 20 22.46 -11.78 17.91
N SER A 21 23.14 -12.28 18.95
CA SER A 21 22.70 -13.45 19.69
C SER A 21 21.33 -13.27 20.33
N ASP A 22 21.10 -12.12 20.96
CA ASP A 22 19.80 -11.79 21.56
C ASP A 22 18.67 -11.76 20.53
N ILE A 23 18.93 -11.14 19.37
CA ILE A 23 17.97 -11.10 18.26
C ILE A 23 17.70 -12.52 17.75
N LEU A 24 18.74 -13.33 17.55
CA LEU A 24 18.61 -14.71 17.07
C LEU A 24 17.75 -15.53 18.03
N HIS A 25 18.01 -15.45 19.32
CA HIS A 25 17.24 -16.16 20.35
C HIS A 25 15.78 -15.67 20.43
N ALA A 26 15.56 -14.36 20.39
CA ALA A 26 14.23 -13.76 20.42
C ALA A 26 13.40 -14.05 19.15
N SER A 27 14.06 -14.28 18.01
CA SER A 27 13.41 -14.56 16.73
C SER A 27 13.11 -16.04 16.49
N GLN A 28 13.66 -16.94 17.36
CA GLN A 28 13.46 -18.37 17.20
C GLN A 28 12.03 -18.76 17.56
N ILE A 29 11.32 -19.39 16.63
CA ILE A 29 10.00 -20.00 16.86
C ILE A 29 10.19 -21.50 17.06
N LYS A 30 9.63 -22.02 18.14
CA LYS A 30 9.68 -23.46 18.48
C LYS A 30 8.30 -24.08 18.30
N ALA A 31 8.25 -25.34 17.92
CA ALA A 31 6.99 -26.08 17.79
C ALA A 31 6.18 -26.17 19.11
N THR A 32 6.84 -25.94 20.23
CA THR A 32 6.21 -25.93 21.58
C THR A 32 5.72 -24.55 22.01
N ASP A 33 6.02 -23.49 21.23
CA ASP A 33 5.57 -22.14 21.55
C ASP A 33 4.07 -22.02 21.32
N ILE A 34 3.40 -21.33 22.22
CA ILE A 34 1.96 -21.03 22.11
C ILE A 34 1.82 -19.55 21.81
N TYR A 35 1.22 -19.23 20.68
CA TYR A 35 0.91 -17.86 20.28
C TYR A 35 -0.60 -17.64 20.29
N GLU A 36 -1.01 -16.55 20.89
CA GLU A 36 -2.40 -16.11 20.79
C GLU A 36 -2.69 -15.57 19.38
N THR A 37 -3.91 -15.82 18.90
CA THR A 37 -4.35 -15.21 17.64
C THR A 37 -4.40 -13.70 17.81
N PRO A 38 -3.77 -12.92 16.90
CA PRO A 38 -3.80 -11.47 16.97
C PRO A 38 -5.23 -10.95 17.03
N PRO A 39 -5.54 -10.01 17.94
CA PRO A 39 -6.88 -9.45 18.04
C PRO A 39 -7.34 -8.84 16.72
N GLN A 40 -8.47 -9.31 16.23
CA GLN A 40 -9.16 -8.72 15.08
C GLN A 40 -9.86 -7.44 15.54
N ILE A 41 -9.69 -6.36 14.82
CA ILE A 41 -10.16 -5.04 15.26
C ILE A 41 -11.14 -4.34 14.31
N ILE A 42 -11.09 -4.65 13.00
CA ILE A 42 -12.00 -4.06 12.01
C ILE A 42 -12.48 -5.14 11.05
N TRP A 43 -13.78 -5.10 10.74
CA TRP A 43 -14.44 -6.01 9.81
C TRP A 43 -15.28 -5.25 8.79
N ILE A 44 -15.43 -5.84 7.61
CA ILE A 44 -16.50 -5.54 6.66
C ILE A 44 -17.36 -6.78 6.57
N ASP A 45 -18.63 -6.67 6.92
CA ASP A 45 -19.53 -7.81 7.13
C ASP A 45 -18.92 -8.83 8.12
N ASN A 46 -18.58 -10.04 7.65
CA ASN A 46 -17.93 -11.08 8.44
C ASN A 46 -16.45 -11.30 8.06
N SER A 47 -15.87 -10.39 7.29
CA SER A 47 -14.49 -10.49 6.82
C SER A 47 -13.60 -9.56 7.63
N THR A 48 -12.57 -10.09 8.28
CA THR A 48 -11.57 -9.30 9.00
C THR A 48 -10.70 -8.56 8.01
N ILE A 49 -10.59 -7.26 8.17
CA ILE A 49 -9.73 -6.41 7.33
C ILE A 49 -8.55 -5.81 8.09
N ALA A 50 -8.57 -5.90 9.41
CA ALA A 50 -7.49 -5.38 10.26
C ALA A 50 -7.35 -6.18 11.56
N THR A 51 -6.10 -6.56 11.87
CA THR A 51 -5.69 -7.18 13.14
C THR A 51 -4.56 -6.38 13.76
N LEU A 52 -4.37 -6.46 15.09
CA LEU A 52 -3.21 -5.86 15.75
C LEU A 52 -1.91 -6.51 15.25
N GLY A 53 -0.82 -5.76 15.24
CA GLY A 53 0.48 -6.21 14.76
C GLY A 53 0.63 -6.20 13.23
N ASN A 54 -0.39 -5.78 12.47
CA ASN A 54 -0.41 -5.77 11.01
C ASN A 54 -0.72 -4.38 10.43
N PHE A 55 -0.74 -4.29 9.10
CA PHE A 55 -1.14 -3.08 8.41
C PHE A 55 -1.99 -3.37 7.18
N SER A 56 -2.77 -2.39 6.76
CA SER A 56 -3.65 -2.42 5.60
C SER A 56 -3.62 -1.11 4.84
N ALA A 57 -4.25 -1.07 3.66
CA ALA A 57 -4.32 0.15 2.87
C ALA A 57 -5.67 0.36 2.20
N SER A 58 -6.02 1.63 2.02
CA SER A 58 -7.06 2.09 1.09
C SER A 58 -6.42 2.75 -0.11
N THR A 59 -6.73 2.28 -1.32
CA THR A 59 -6.21 2.84 -2.57
C THR A 59 -7.34 3.24 -3.51
N GLY A 60 -7.02 4.03 -4.51
CA GLY A 60 -7.98 4.48 -5.53
C GLY A 60 -7.48 5.69 -6.30
N LYS A 61 -8.10 5.96 -7.46
CA LYS A 61 -7.78 7.13 -8.28
C LYS A 61 -8.04 8.44 -7.51
N ALA A 62 -7.42 9.52 -7.96
CA ALA A 62 -7.71 10.84 -7.40
C ALA A 62 -9.22 11.13 -7.45
N LYS A 63 -9.77 11.76 -6.41
CA LYS A 63 -11.19 12.11 -6.28
C LYS A 63 -12.15 10.92 -6.20
N SER A 64 -11.67 9.70 -5.88
CA SER A 64 -12.52 8.52 -5.64
C SER A 64 -13.19 8.50 -4.24
N LYS A 65 -13.02 9.56 -3.45
CA LYS A 65 -13.56 9.71 -2.09
C LYS A 65 -12.92 8.77 -1.04
N LYS A 66 -11.62 8.40 -1.21
CA LYS A 66 -10.87 7.59 -0.23
C LYS A 66 -10.96 8.12 1.19
N THR A 67 -10.71 9.43 1.41
CA THR A 67 -10.77 10.05 2.72
C THR A 67 -12.17 9.98 3.37
N PHE A 68 -13.25 9.96 2.57
CA PHE A 68 -14.62 9.73 3.09
C PHE A 68 -14.78 8.29 3.57
N ASN A 69 -14.25 7.32 2.82
CA ASN A 69 -14.25 5.92 3.21
C ASN A 69 -13.45 5.70 4.50
N VAL A 70 -12.23 6.26 4.58
CA VAL A 70 -11.38 6.18 5.78
C VAL A 70 -12.03 6.90 6.97
N SER A 71 -12.73 8.03 6.74
CA SER A 71 -13.50 8.69 7.81
C SER A 71 -14.56 7.77 8.42
N ALA A 72 -15.22 6.93 7.60
CA ALA A 72 -16.20 5.97 8.09
C ALA A 72 -15.54 4.83 8.89
N LEU A 73 -14.39 4.32 8.42
CA LEU A 73 -13.60 3.32 9.13
C LEU A 73 -13.15 3.83 10.51
N VAL A 74 -12.60 5.06 10.55
CA VAL A 74 -12.16 5.69 11.82
C VAL A 74 -13.34 5.94 12.75
N ALA A 75 -14.45 6.42 12.21
CA ALA A 75 -15.66 6.66 13.00
C ALA A 75 -16.23 5.38 13.61
N ALA A 76 -16.21 4.28 12.86
CA ALA A 76 -16.59 2.96 13.38
C ALA A 76 -15.70 2.53 14.54
N SER A 77 -14.37 2.74 14.39
CA SER A 77 -13.37 2.39 15.40
C SER A 77 -13.48 3.28 16.66
N LEU A 78 -13.76 4.57 16.46
CA LEU A 78 -13.88 5.54 17.54
C LEU A 78 -15.15 5.31 18.39
N ALA A 79 -16.26 4.94 17.73
CA ALA A 79 -17.55 4.77 18.37
C ALA A 79 -17.84 3.32 18.80
N GLY A 80 -17.03 2.34 18.40
CA GLY A 80 -17.30 0.93 18.65
C GLY A 80 -18.62 0.44 18.03
N LYS A 81 -19.10 1.08 16.95
CA LYS A 81 -20.35 0.76 16.27
C LYS A 81 -20.18 0.65 14.75
N GLN A 82 -21.18 0.15 14.08
CA GLN A 82 -21.16 0.07 12.61
C GLN A 82 -21.32 1.46 11.98
N VAL A 83 -20.45 1.79 11.01
CA VAL A 83 -20.53 2.97 10.12
C VAL A 83 -20.28 2.52 8.69
N LEU A 84 -21.19 2.77 7.78
CA LEU A 84 -21.26 2.07 6.49
C LEU A 84 -21.25 0.55 6.74
N ASN A 85 -20.40 -0.20 6.01
CA ASN A 85 -20.20 -1.64 6.25
C ASN A 85 -19.05 -1.93 7.23
N TYR A 86 -18.41 -0.90 7.80
CA TYR A 86 -17.34 -1.09 8.78
C TYR A 86 -17.92 -1.33 10.17
N ARG A 87 -17.50 -2.43 10.79
CA ARG A 87 -17.66 -2.71 12.21
C ARG A 87 -16.27 -2.74 12.83
N ALA A 88 -16.09 -2.12 13.99
CA ALA A 88 -14.80 -2.09 14.65
C ALA A 88 -14.94 -2.28 16.17
N HIS A 89 -13.92 -2.89 16.76
CA HIS A 89 -13.77 -3.05 18.19
C HIS A 89 -12.28 -3.01 18.54
N LEU A 90 -11.85 -1.95 19.21
CA LEU A 90 -10.50 -1.82 19.71
C LEU A 90 -10.43 -2.43 21.13
N PRO A 91 -9.48 -3.35 21.41
CA PRO A 91 -9.37 -3.99 22.72
C PRO A 91 -9.11 -3.00 23.85
N GLU A 92 -9.39 -3.41 25.08
CA GLU A 92 -9.06 -2.63 26.27
C GLU A 92 -7.54 -2.30 26.30
N GLY A 93 -7.22 -1.07 26.66
CA GLY A 93 -5.85 -0.56 26.63
C GLY A 93 -5.31 -0.21 25.23
N LYS A 94 -6.09 -0.44 24.15
CA LYS A 94 -5.75 -0.13 22.73
C LYS A 94 -6.80 0.74 22.04
N GLN A 95 -7.57 1.50 22.78
CA GLN A 95 -8.73 2.22 22.27
C GLN A 95 -8.42 3.59 21.66
N ARG A 96 -7.15 4.01 21.67
CA ARG A 96 -6.74 5.28 21.07
C ARG A 96 -6.47 5.12 19.57
N ILE A 97 -6.76 6.17 18.84
CA ILE A 97 -6.54 6.28 17.39
C ILE A 97 -5.62 7.47 17.13
N LEU A 98 -4.59 7.23 16.33
CA LEU A 98 -3.73 8.28 15.80
C LEU A 98 -4.08 8.50 14.33
N TYR A 99 -4.48 9.70 13.94
CA TYR A 99 -4.70 10.09 12.55
C TYR A 99 -3.64 11.11 12.12
N VAL A 100 -2.88 10.77 11.10
CA VAL A 100 -1.86 11.64 10.51
C VAL A 100 -2.24 11.94 9.07
N ASP A 101 -2.49 13.21 8.76
CA ASP A 101 -2.73 13.70 7.40
C ASP A 101 -1.48 14.43 6.90
N THR A 102 -0.94 13.99 5.77
CA THR A 102 0.29 14.53 5.18
C THR A 102 0.04 15.36 3.92
N GLU A 103 -1.19 15.35 3.40
CA GLU A 103 -1.54 15.99 2.12
C GLU A 103 -2.36 17.27 2.29
N GLN A 104 -3.28 17.32 3.24
CA GLN A 104 -4.30 18.35 3.31
C GLN A 104 -3.89 19.54 4.17
N SER A 105 -4.48 20.73 3.89
CA SER A 105 -4.32 21.90 4.74
C SER A 105 -5.08 21.72 6.07
N ARG A 106 -4.71 22.49 7.10
CA ARG A 106 -5.37 22.47 8.42
C ARG A 106 -6.88 22.64 8.33
N PHE A 107 -7.38 23.48 7.42
CA PHE A 107 -8.82 23.66 7.19
C PHE A 107 -9.49 22.37 6.73
N HIS A 108 -8.89 21.67 5.75
CA HIS A 108 -9.43 20.42 5.24
C HIS A 108 -9.29 19.27 6.23
N CYS A 109 -8.17 19.21 6.99
CA CYS A 109 -8.00 18.28 8.11
C CYS A 109 -9.10 18.46 9.16
N ARG A 110 -9.44 19.73 9.51
CA ARG A 110 -10.55 20.01 10.40
C ARG A 110 -11.88 19.49 9.85
N SER A 111 -12.14 19.64 8.55
CA SER A 111 -13.35 19.11 7.92
C SER A 111 -13.39 17.56 7.91
N VAL A 112 -12.23 16.89 7.81
CA VAL A 112 -12.13 15.43 7.97
C VAL A 112 -12.44 15.01 9.40
N LEU A 113 -11.83 15.69 10.39
CA LEU A 113 -12.10 15.44 11.81
C LEU A 113 -13.59 15.62 12.16
N GLU A 114 -14.21 16.72 11.73
CA GLU A 114 -15.64 16.95 11.93
C GLU A 114 -16.51 15.86 11.32
N ARG A 115 -16.15 15.38 10.13
CA ARG A 115 -16.84 14.25 9.48
C ARG A 115 -16.74 12.98 10.31
N ILE A 116 -15.55 12.65 10.81
CA ILE A 116 -15.32 11.50 11.69
C ILE A 116 -16.19 11.60 12.94
N LEU A 117 -16.16 12.75 13.63
CA LEU A 117 -16.95 12.98 14.85
C LEU A 117 -18.46 12.85 14.61
N ARG A 118 -18.97 13.47 13.53
CA ARG A 118 -20.38 13.38 13.15
C ARG A 118 -20.82 11.95 12.83
N LEU A 119 -20.00 11.19 12.09
CA LEU A 119 -20.25 9.77 11.80
C LEU A 119 -20.21 8.91 13.08
N ALA A 120 -19.33 9.22 14.02
CA ALA A 120 -19.25 8.58 15.32
C ALA A 120 -20.41 8.95 16.25
N GLY A 121 -21.15 10.03 15.93
CA GLY A 121 -22.21 10.59 16.80
C GLY A 121 -21.66 11.40 17.98
N LEU A 122 -20.46 11.96 17.81
CA LEU A 122 -19.78 12.78 18.80
C LEU A 122 -19.93 14.28 18.51
N PRO A 123 -19.85 15.15 19.53
CA PRO A 123 -19.83 16.60 19.35
C PRO A 123 -18.61 17.03 18.51
N THR A 124 -18.80 18.01 17.62
CA THR A 124 -17.71 18.59 16.81
C THR A 124 -16.98 19.74 17.53
N THR A 125 -17.41 20.08 18.73
CA THR A 125 -16.90 21.20 19.57
C THR A 125 -16.04 20.73 20.74
N THR A 126 -15.89 19.42 20.91
CA THR A 126 -15.12 18.81 21.99
C THR A 126 -14.13 17.80 21.39
N ASP A 127 -12.88 17.87 21.81
CA ASP A 127 -11.87 16.92 21.38
C ASP A 127 -12.10 15.57 22.08
N PRO A 128 -12.21 14.46 21.34
CA PRO A 128 -12.34 13.14 21.94
C PRO A 128 -11.01 12.70 22.57
N GLU A 129 -11.06 12.10 23.75
CA GLU A 129 -9.87 11.68 24.49
C GLU A 129 -9.07 10.58 23.78
N ASN A 130 -9.74 9.82 22.91
CA ASN A 130 -9.18 8.65 22.24
C ASN A 130 -8.90 8.85 20.74
N LEU A 131 -8.85 10.09 20.24
CA LEU A 131 -8.46 10.41 18.87
C LEU A 131 -7.48 11.59 18.87
N ASP A 132 -6.24 11.31 18.45
CA ASP A 132 -5.23 12.32 18.16
C ASP A 132 -5.16 12.56 16.67
N PHE A 133 -5.39 13.78 16.19
CA PHE A 133 -5.39 14.13 14.77
C PHE A 133 -4.31 15.17 14.45
N PHE A 134 -3.34 14.79 13.60
CA PHE A 134 -2.21 15.65 13.23
C PHE A 134 -2.21 15.99 11.75
N CYS A 135 -2.00 17.26 11.44
CA CYS A 135 -1.75 17.76 10.08
C CYS A 135 -0.24 17.99 9.91
N LEU A 136 0.41 17.14 9.12
CA LEU A 136 1.86 17.16 8.92
C LEU A 136 2.28 17.63 7.51
N ARG A 137 1.38 18.22 6.74
CA ARG A 137 1.63 18.66 5.37
C ARG A 137 2.86 19.56 5.23
N GLU A 138 3.09 20.45 6.20
CA GLU A 138 4.13 21.50 6.14
C GLU A 138 5.53 20.97 6.41
N TYR A 139 5.68 19.71 6.84
CA TYR A 139 6.95 19.14 7.25
C TYR A 139 7.56 18.26 6.17
N SER A 140 8.88 18.07 6.21
CA SER A 140 9.60 17.15 5.31
C SER A 140 9.27 15.68 5.64
N PRO A 141 9.49 14.73 4.70
CA PRO A 141 9.24 13.31 4.92
C PRO A 141 9.93 12.77 6.17
N SER A 142 11.20 13.11 6.41
CA SER A 142 11.95 12.67 7.59
C SER A 142 11.32 13.18 8.88
N VAL A 143 10.92 14.46 8.93
CA VAL A 143 10.27 15.04 10.12
C VAL A 143 8.91 14.39 10.37
N ARG A 144 8.13 14.09 9.32
CA ARG A 144 6.86 13.36 9.47
C ARG A 144 7.07 12.00 10.12
N ILE A 145 8.06 11.23 9.67
CA ILE A 145 8.42 9.93 10.26
C ILE A 145 8.82 10.09 11.74
N GLU A 146 9.67 11.08 12.05
CA GLU A 146 10.10 11.36 13.43
C GLU A 146 8.93 11.74 14.34
N VAL A 147 7.98 12.54 13.85
CA VAL A 147 6.78 12.94 14.61
C VAL A 147 5.88 11.73 14.89
N ILE A 148 5.66 10.86 13.90
CA ILE A 148 4.88 9.63 14.08
C ILE A 148 5.56 8.73 15.12
N ASP A 149 6.85 8.48 14.96
CA ASP A 149 7.62 7.65 15.88
C ASP A 149 7.64 8.24 17.31
N TYR A 150 7.76 9.55 17.43
CA TYR A 150 7.68 10.24 18.72
C TYR A 150 6.29 10.07 19.35
N ALA A 151 5.20 10.27 18.60
CA ALA A 151 3.84 10.10 19.10
C ALA A 151 3.60 8.66 19.61
N LEU A 152 4.06 7.65 18.87
CA LEU A 152 3.93 6.24 19.25
C LEU A 152 4.74 5.89 20.53
N ARG A 153 5.87 6.55 20.75
CA ARG A 153 6.68 6.36 21.95
C ARG A 153 6.10 7.06 23.19
N GLN A 154 5.55 8.25 23.00
CA GLN A 154 5.05 9.07 24.11
C GLN A 154 3.68 8.62 24.59
N GLN A 155 2.78 8.29 23.67
CA GLN A 155 1.41 7.95 23.99
C GLN A 155 1.18 6.46 23.87
N LYS A 156 0.81 5.82 24.97
CA LYS A 156 0.39 4.41 24.99
C LYS A 156 -1.09 4.26 24.63
N GLY A 157 -1.47 3.07 24.22
CA GLY A 157 -2.86 2.72 24.00
C GLY A 157 -3.38 2.96 22.58
N TYR A 158 -2.53 3.32 21.61
CA TYR A 158 -2.94 3.31 20.22
C TYR A 158 -3.18 1.86 19.76
N GLY A 159 -4.40 1.59 19.27
CA GLY A 159 -4.74 0.35 18.60
C GLY A 159 -4.85 0.54 17.09
N LEU A 160 -5.12 1.76 16.64
CA LEU A 160 -5.25 2.09 15.22
C LEU A 160 -4.46 3.36 14.89
N VAL A 161 -3.67 3.31 13.83
CA VAL A 161 -2.96 4.45 13.25
C VAL A 161 -3.41 4.63 11.81
N ILE A 162 -3.80 5.83 11.44
CA ILE A 162 -4.13 6.21 10.06
C ILE A 162 -3.01 7.09 9.51
N ILE A 163 -2.49 6.74 8.33
CA ILE A 163 -1.54 7.58 7.58
C ILE A 163 -2.20 7.94 6.25
N ASP A 164 -2.85 9.09 6.20
CA ASP A 164 -3.50 9.61 4.99
C ASP A 164 -2.48 10.37 4.15
N GLY A 165 -1.91 9.64 3.16
CA GLY A 165 -0.82 10.07 2.31
C GLY A 165 0.51 9.39 2.62
N ILE A 166 0.56 8.04 2.73
CA ILE A 166 1.81 7.28 3.03
C ILE A 166 2.97 7.64 2.07
N ARG A 167 2.65 7.99 0.82
CA ARG A 167 3.63 8.44 -0.17
C ARG A 167 4.47 9.62 0.32
N ASP A 168 3.88 10.50 1.10
CA ASP A 168 4.53 11.73 1.54
C ASP A 168 5.54 11.51 2.68
N LEU A 169 5.73 10.26 3.10
CA LEU A 169 6.83 9.84 3.96
C LEU A 169 8.11 9.54 3.17
N MET A 170 8.10 9.71 1.84
CA MET A 170 9.24 9.48 0.93
C MET A 170 9.58 10.74 0.15
N LEU A 171 10.84 10.90 -0.22
CA LEU A 171 11.30 11.95 -1.12
C LEU A 171 10.99 11.60 -2.58
N ASP A 172 11.30 10.35 -2.99
CA ASP A 172 11.03 9.87 -4.34
C ASP A 172 10.20 8.59 -4.34
N ILE A 173 9.01 8.66 -4.92
CA ILE A 173 8.06 7.54 -5.05
C ILE A 173 8.62 6.39 -5.93
N ASN A 174 9.57 6.69 -6.81
CA ASN A 174 10.21 5.71 -7.69
C ASN A 174 11.47 5.10 -7.07
N ASN A 175 11.86 5.55 -5.88
CA ASN A 175 12.98 4.97 -5.15
C ASN A 175 12.52 3.68 -4.43
N ALA A 176 12.99 2.53 -4.93
CA ALA A 176 12.68 1.24 -4.35
C ALA A 176 13.20 1.11 -2.91
N GLY A 177 14.39 1.65 -2.61
CA GLY A 177 14.98 1.62 -1.27
C GLY A 177 14.13 2.38 -0.24
N GLU A 178 13.71 3.61 -0.55
CA GLU A 178 12.84 4.39 0.33
C GLU A 178 11.47 3.70 0.53
N SER A 179 10.95 3.07 -0.52
CA SER A 179 9.68 2.32 -0.43
C SER A 179 9.79 1.15 0.55
N VAL A 180 10.88 0.37 0.45
CA VAL A 180 11.16 -0.75 1.37
C VAL A 180 11.36 -0.24 2.80
N GLU A 181 12.07 0.89 2.98
CA GLU A 181 12.30 1.48 4.30
C GLU A 181 10.99 1.89 4.99
N VAL A 182 10.10 2.60 4.29
CA VAL A 182 8.80 3.01 4.85
C VAL A 182 7.95 1.79 5.22
N ILE A 183 7.90 0.77 4.38
CA ILE A 183 7.16 -0.47 4.70
C ILE A 183 7.78 -1.21 5.89
N ASN A 184 9.10 -1.32 5.96
CA ASN A 184 9.76 -1.94 7.12
C ASN A 184 9.48 -1.17 8.41
N ARG A 185 9.44 0.17 8.34
CA ARG A 185 9.08 1.01 9.49
C ARG A 185 7.65 0.76 9.96
N MET A 186 6.71 0.61 9.03
CA MET A 186 5.32 0.26 9.37
C MET A 186 5.22 -1.14 10.02
N MET A 187 5.97 -2.11 9.49
CA MET A 187 6.05 -3.46 10.08
C MET A 187 6.64 -3.40 11.50
N GLU A 188 7.70 -2.60 11.70
CA GLU A 188 8.30 -2.38 13.03
C GLU A 188 7.29 -1.72 13.98
N TRP A 189 6.65 -0.63 13.57
CA TRP A 189 5.69 0.08 14.42
C TRP A 189 4.49 -0.79 14.79
N SER A 190 3.88 -1.47 13.82
CA SER A 190 2.72 -2.32 14.07
C SER A 190 3.05 -3.45 15.04
N SER A 191 4.19 -4.12 14.87
CA SER A 191 4.63 -5.21 15.72
C SER A 191 5.07 -4.70 17.11
N ARG A 192 5.94 -3.69 17.16
CA ARG A 192 6.55 -3.19 18.40
C ARG A 192 5.54 -2.59 19.36
N TYR A 193 4.54 -1.85 18.81
CA TYR A 193 3.53 -1.19 19.61
C TYR A 193 2.22 -1.96 19.66
N ASP A 194 2.15 -3.14 19.05
CA ASP A 194 0.96 -3.99 18.98
C ASP A 194 -0.26 -3.16 18.58
N LEU A 195 -0.23 -2.60 17.37
CA LEU A 195 -1.27 -1.75 16.80
C LEU A 195 -1.49 -2.08 15.31
N HIS A 196 -2.58 -1.62 14.73
CA HIS A 196 -2.81 -1.70 13.30
C HIS A 196 -2.54 -0.36 12.61
N ILE A 197 -1.87 -0.39 11.46
CA ILE A 197 -1.66 0.81 10.64
C ILE A 197 -2.51 0.70 9.38
N HIS A 198 -3.38 1.67 9.13
CA HIS A 198 -4.13 1.78 7.88
C HIS A 198 -3.65 2.97 7.06
N CYS A 199 -3.17 2.71 5.85
CA CYS A 199 -2.58 3.72 4.97
C CYS A 199 -3.51 4.12 3.83
N VAL A 200 -3.36 5.35 3.35
CA VAL A 200 -4.00 5.81 2.12
C VAL A 200 -2.97 6.01 1.03
N LEU A 201 -3.24 5.44 -0.15
CA LEU A 201 -2.36 5.47 -1.30
C LEU A 201 -3.16 5.73 -2.59
N HIS A 202 -2.52 6.35 -3.58
CA HIS A 202 -3.13 6.59 -4.90
C HIS A 202 -2.82 5.45 -5.88
N LEU A 203 -3.79 5.15 -6.76
CA LEU A 203 -3.54 4.32 -7.95
C LEU A 203 -2.81 5.12 -9.04
N ASN A 204 -2.14 4.41 -9.93
CA ASN A 204 -1.61 4.97 -11.16
C ASN A 204 -2.73 5.58 -12.02
N LYS A 205 -2.37 6.59 -12.83
CA LYS A 205 -3.35 7.22 -13.74
C LYS A 205 -3.71 6.33 -14.94
N GLY A 206 -2.78 5.50 -15.39
CA GLY A 206 -2.89 4.72 -16.64
C GLY A 206 -3.38 3.28 -16.47
N ASP A 207 -3.19 2.70 -15.30
CA ASP A 207 -3.61 1.36 -14.96
C ASP A 207 -4.27 1.33 -13.57
N ASN A 208 -4.79 0.19 -13.15
CA ASN A 208 -5.39 0.02 -11.83
C ASN A 208 -4.37 -0.49 -10.78
N ASN A 209 -3.07 -0.46 -11.10
CA ASN A 209 -2.03 -0.84 -10.17
C ASN A 209 -1.79 0.25 -9.13
N VAL A 210 -1.42 -0.15 -7.94
CA VAL A 210 -1.05 0.77 -6.87
C VAL A 210 0.23 1.51 -7.26
N ARG A 211 0.27 2.83 -7.05
CA ARG A 211 1.28 3.70 -7.64
C ARG A 211 2.66 3.52 -7.02
N GLY A 212 3.68 3.33 -7.87
CA GLY A 212 5.10 3.30 -7.51
C GLY A 212 5.53 2.00 -6.83
N HIS A 213 6.81 1.92 -6.46
CA HIS A 213 7.36 0.76 -5.75
C HIS A 213 6.67 0.51 -4.39
N ILE A 214 6.32 1.56 -3.67
CA ILE A 214 5.58 1.43 -2.40
C ILE A 214 4.23 0.73 -2.58
N GLY A 215 3.57 0.93 -3.73
CA GLY A 215 2.31 0.24 -4.03
C GLY A 215 2.50 -1.27 -4.20
N THR A 216 3.58 -1.69 -4.85
CA THR A 216 3.94 -3.11 -5.01
C THR A 216 4.27 -3.73 -3.65
N GLU A 217 5.13 -3.08 -2.86
CA GLU A 217 5.48 -3.54 -1.52
C GLU A 217 4.25 -3.63 -0.59
N MET A 218 3.36 -2.64 -0.67
CA MET A 218 2.10 -2.63 0.08
C MET A 218 1.22 -3.83 -0.31
N SER A 219 1.05 -4.09 -1.60
CA SER A 219 0.24 -5.22 -2.09
C SER A 219 0.80 -6.58 -1.67
N ASN A 220 2.12 -6.69 -1.53
CA ASN A 220 2.78 -7.94 -1.16
C ASN A 220 2.73 -8.21 0.36
N LYS A 221 2.76 -7.16 1.19
CA LYS A 221 2.97 -7.29 2.64
C LYS A 221 1.75 -6.92 3.49
N ALA A 222 0.83 -6.11 2.97
CA ALA A 222 -0.37 -5.72 3.71
C ALA A 222 -1.31 -6.90 3.95
N GLU A 223 -2.01 -6.87 5.07
CA GLU A 223 -3.06 -7.83 5.40
C GLU A 223 -4.27 -7.67 4.47
N THR A 224 -4.64 -6.42 4.19
CA THR A 224 -5.76 -6.07 3.33
C THR A 224 -5.43 -4.81 2.52
N VAL A 225 -5.80 -4.82 1.25
CA VAL A 225 -5.79 -3.63 0.39
C VAL A 225 -7.19 -3.42 -0.18
N LEU A 226 -7.80 -2.30 0.18
CA LEU A 226 -9.11 -1.87 -0.32
C LEU A 226 -8.95 -0.94 -1.51
N VAL A 227 -9.78 -1.12 -2.53
CA VAL A 227 -9.88 -0.17 -3.66
C VAL A 227 -11.17 0.62 -3.56
N ILE A 228 -11.03 1.93 -3.59
CA ILE A 228 -12.16 2.85 -3.66
C ILE A 228 -12.19 3.44 -5.08
N SER A 229 -13.24 3.10 -5.83
CA SER A 229 -13.47 3.56 -7.20
C SER A 229 -14.78 4.34 -7.31
N LYS A 230 -14.88 5.18 -8.33
CA LYS A 230 -16.18 5.74 -8.71
C LYS A 230 -16.94 4.72 -9.55
N SER A 231 -18.23 4.61 -9.33
CA SER A 231 -19.08 3.84 -10.22
C SER A 231 -19.01 4.39 -11.65
N ASN A 232 -18.98 3.49 -12.62
CA ASN A 232 -18.99 3.84 -14.03
C ASN A 232 -20.36 4.38 -14.47
N GLU A 233 -21.43 3.89 -13.84
CA GLU A 233 -22.82 4.28 -14.16
C GLU A 233 -23.22 5.59 -13.48
N ASN A 234 -22.78 5.80 -12.24
CA ASN A 234 -23.09 7.00 -11.46
C ASN A 234 -21.85 7.56 -10.75
N PRO A 235 -21.21 8.62 -11.29
CA PRO A 235 -20.03 9.24 -10.68
C PRO A 235 -20.25 9.80 -9.26
N GLY A 236 -21.50 9.94 -8.81
CA GLY A 236 -21.88 10.32 -7.47
C GLY A 236 -21.65 9.20 -6.44
N ILE A 237 -21.61 7.95 -6.90
CA ILE A 237 -21.42 6.76 -6.08
C ILE A 237 -19.94 6.34 -6.08
N SER A 238 -19.47 5.90 -4.94
CA SER A 238 -18.15 5.27 -4.79
C SER A 238 -18.33 3.83 -4.32
N GLU A 239 -17.56 2.94 -4.90
CA GLU A 239 -17.55 1.51 -4.64
C GLU A 239 -16.30 1.13 -3.86
N VAL A 240 -16.44 0.19 -2.92
CA VAL A 240 -15.35 -0.36 -2.11
C VAL A 240 -15.23 -1.84 -2.40
N HIS A 241 -14.07 -2.25 -2.87
CA HIS A 241 -13.73 -3.64 -3.21
C HIS A 241 -12.47 -4.06 -2.46
N ALA A 242 -12.30 -5.36 -2.22
CA ALA A 242 -11.00 -5.91 -1.85
C ALA A 242 -10.13 -6.03 -3.12
N LEU A 243 -8.90 -5.49 -3.07
CA LEU A 243 -7.86 -5.80 -4.07
C LEU A 243 -7.08 -7.04 -3.63
N HIS A 244 -6.71 -7.06 -2.35
CA HIS A 244 -6.07 -8.18 -1.66
C HIS A 244 -6.64 -8.27 -0.25
N ILE A 245 -6.87 -9.47 0.20
CA ILE A 245 -7.29 -9.76 1.57
C ILE A 245 -6.77 -11.15 1.95
N ARG A 246 -6.17 -11.29 3.14
CA ARG A 246 -5.68 -12.58 3.63
C ARG A 246 -6.80 -13.50 4.09
N GLU A 247 -7.85 -12.91 4.62
CA GLU A 247 -9.05 -13.59 5.09
C GLU A 247 -10.07 -13.77 3.96
N LYS A 248 -11.25 -14.25 4.30
CA LYS A 248 -12.36 -14.41 3.37
C LYS A 248 -12.76 -13.06 2.77
N GLU A 249 -12.97 -13.01 1.46
CA GLU A 249 -13.45 -11.80 0.78
C GLU A 249 -14.85 -11.39 1.27
N PHE A 250 -15.04 -10.08 1.39
CA PHE A 250 -16.35 -9.49 1.66
C PHE A 250 -17.05 -9.13 0.35
N LYS A 251 -18.39 -8.97 0.41
CA LYS A 251 -19.14 -8.45 -0.75
C LYS A 251 -18.84 -6.96 -0.92
N PRO A 252 -18.53 -6.49 -2.13
CA PRO A 252 -18.36 -5.07 -2.40
C PRO A 252 -19.55 -4.28 -1.88
N PHE A 253 -19.29 -3.07 -1.40
CA PHE A 253 -20.34 -2.14 -1.00
C PHE A 253 -20.14 -0.78 -1.67
N ALA A 254 -21.20 0.01 -1.75
CA ALA A 254 -21.18 1.31 -2.37
C ALA A 254 -21.73 2.38 -1.42
N PHE A 255 -21.19 3.59 -1.54
CA PHE A 255 -21.64 4.73 -0.76
C PHE A 255 -21.74 5.99 -1.62
N THR A 256 -22.59 6.90 -1.19
CA THR A 256 -22.73 8.25 -1.75
C THR A 256 -22.52 9.28 -0.64
N ILE A 257 -22.40 10.55 -0.99
CA ILE A 257 -22.31 11.64 -0.02
C ILE A 257 -23.68 12.33 0.00
N ASN A 258 -24.28 12.35 1.19
CA ASN A 258 -25.56 13.01 1.39
C ASN A 258 -25.44 14.55 1.43
N GLU A 259 -26.56 15.24 1.52
CA GLU A 259 -26.64 16.71 1.55
C GLU A 259 -25.88 17.35 2.71
N THR A 260 -25.69 16.59 3.80
CA THR A 260 -24.93 17.06 4.97
C THR A 260 -23.43 16.78 4.88
N GLY A 261 -22.95 16.24 3.73
CA GLY A 261 -21.53 15.96 3.48
C GLY A 261 -21.01 14.68 4.15
N LEU A 262 -21.90 13.76 4.55
CA LEU A 262 -21.52 12.49 5.16
C LEU A 262 -21.66 11.33 4.16
N PRO A 263 -20.77 10.34 4.18
CA PRO A 263 -20.92 9.12 3.42
C PRO A 263 -22.08 8.28 4.00
N VAL A 264 -22.95 7.81 3.13
CA VAL A 264 -24.09 6.94 3.43
C VAL A 264 -24.13 5.80 2.42
N ILE A 265 -24.65 4.63 2.82
CA ILE A 265 -24.77 3.46 1.94
C ILE A 265 -25.65 3.82 0.74
N ALA A 266 -25.23 3.42 -0.46
CA ALA A 266 -26.02 3.46 -1.67
C ALA A 266 -26.82 2.14 -1.77
N GLU A 267 -28.05 2.11 -1.27
CA GLU A 267 -28.86 0.89 -1.13
C GLU A 267 -29.23 0.26 -2.49
N VAL A 268 -29.43 1.07 -3.51
CA VAL A 268 -29.75 0.62 -4.87
C VAL A 268 -28.54 0.87 -5.78
N HIS A 269 -27.65 -0.07 -5.82
CA HIS A 269 -26.49 -0.03 -6.71
C HIS A 269 -26.19 -1.44 -7.25
N SER A 270 -26.19 -1.57 -8.58
CA SER A 270 -25.67 -2.76 -9.24
C SER A 270 -24.17 -2.59 -9.43
N PHE A 271 -23.41 -3.45 -8.79
CA PHE A 271 -21.97 -3.53 -9.06
C PHE A 271 -21.80 -4.03 -10.49
N GLY A 272 -21.22 -3.22 -11.37
CA GLY A 272 -20.71 -3.71 -12.66
C GLY A 272 -19.74 -4.88 -12.40
N GLU A 273 -19.57 -5.77 -13.37
CA GLU A 273 -18.52 -6.78 -13.27
C GLU A 273 -17.22 -6.10 -12.81
N PRO A 274 -16.52 -6.66 -11.79
CA PRO A 274 -15.23 -6.11 -11.38
C PRO A 274 -14.39 -5.97 -12.65
N PRO A 275 -13.66 -4.85 -12.84
CA PRO A 275 -12.83 -4.69 -14.01
C PRO A 275 -11.95 -5.93 -14.07
N LYS A 276 -12.23 -6.81 -15.03
CA LYS A 276 -11.38 -7.98 -15.30
C LYS A 276 -9.97 -7.40 -15.35
N PRO A 277 -9.02 -7.94 -14.56
CA PRO A 277 -7.65 -7.49 -14.68
C PRO A 277 -7.39 -7.51 -16.18
N LYS A 278 -7.12 -6.34 -16.77
CA LYS A 278 -6.72 -6.30 -18.18
C LYS A 278 -5.61 -7.32 -18.23
N ALA A 279 -5.89 -8.43 -18.93
CA ALA A 279 -4.90 -9.48 -19.10
C ALA A 279 -3.62 -8.69 -19.42
N ARG A 280 -2.59 -8.87 -18.59
CA ARG A 280 -1.31 -8.29 -18.92
C ARG A 280 -1.07 -8.84 -20.31
N THR A 281 -1.19 -7.99 -21.32
CA THR A 281 -0.75 -8.29 -22.67
C THR A 281 0.76 -8.38 -22.58
N GLY A 282 1.20 -9.39 -21.87
CA GLY A 282 2.58 -9.76 -21.68
C GLY A 282 2.98 -10.71 -22.78
N PHE A 283 4.25 -10.90 -22.92
CA PHE A 283 4.88 -11.87 -23.83
C PHE A 283 4.38 -13.32 -23.65
N THR A 284 3.68 -13.63 -22.54
CA THR A 284 2.97 -14.88 -22.28
C THR A 284 1.83 -15.19 -23.25
N GLU A 285 1.43 -14.25 -24.11
CA GLU A 285 0.44 -14.47 -25.18
C GLU A 285 1.05 -15.08 -26.44
N LEU A 286 2.37 -15.00 -26.60
CA LEU A 286 3.07 -15.59 -27.73
C LEU A 286 3.54 -17.00 -27.38
N SER A 287 3.41 -17.92 -28.34
CA SER A 287 3.98 -19.23 -28.19
C SER A 287 5.52 -19.19 -28.24
N ILE A 288 6.17 -20.21 -27.69
CA ILE A 288 7.64 -20.33 -27.74
C ILE A 288 8.15 -20.29 -29.20
N GLU A 289 7.38 -20.85 -30.14
CA GLU A 289 7.73 -20.82 -31.55
C GLU A 289 7.69 -19.41 -32.12
N GLN A 290 6.66 -18.61 -31.77
CA GLN A 290 6.56 -17.21 -32.18
C GLN A 290 7.71 -16.35 -31.60
N HIS A 291 8.10 -16.61 -30.35
CA HIS A 291 9.28 -15.97 -29.77
C HIS A 291 10.55 -16.33 -30.50
N ARG A 292 10.76 -17.64 -30.82
CA ARG A 292 11.93 -18.10 -31.58
C ARG A 292 11.99 -17.48 -32.96
N GLU A 293 10.86 -17.41 -33.67
CA GLU A 293 10.77 -16.78 -34.98
C GLU A 293 11.17 -15.28 -34.91
N ALA A 294 10.60 -14.53 -33.99
CA ALA A 294 10.94 -13.12 -33.82
C ALA A 294 12.41 -12.91 -33.44
N LEU A 295 12.94 -13.71 -32.52
CA LEU A 295 14.33 -13.64 -32.09
C LEU A 295 15.30 -14.04 -33.23
N SER A 296 15.00 -15.11 -33.97
CA SER A 296 15.80 -15.51 -35.11
C SER A 296 15.84 -14.43 -36.20
N ALA A 297 14.71 -13.76 -36.42
CA ALA A 297 14.65 -12.64 -37.36
C ALA A 297 15.40 -11.40 -36.83
N ALA A 298 15.36 -11.14 -35.51
CA ALA A 298 16.06 -10.01 -34.90
C ALA A 298 17.59 -10.17 -34.96
N PHE A 299 18.09 -11.33 -34.59
CA PHE A 299 19.53 -11.57 -34.47
C PHE A 299 20.19 -11.94 -35.80
N GLY A 300 19.47 -12.57 -36.74
CA GLY A 300 19.95 -12.90 -38.07
C GLY A 300 21.38 -13.48 -38.09
N GLU A 301 22.10 -13.21 -39.17
CA GLU A 301 23.51 -13.68 -39.32
C GLU A 301 24.55 -12.63 -38.84
N LYS A 302 24.12 -11.42 -38.44
CA LYS A 302 25.07 -10.34 -38.09
C LYS A 302 24.89 -9.93 -36.61
N PRO A 303 26.00 -9.79 -35.88
CA PRO A 303 25.97 -9.33 -34.51
C PRO A 303 25.45 -7.88 -34.43
N ILE A 304 24.46 -7.63 -33.56
CA ILE A 304 23.91 -6.31 -33.30
C ILE A 304 24.76 -5.64 -32.23
N ARG A 305 25.27 -4.44 -32.52
CA ARG A 305 26.04 -3.64 -31.56
C ARG A 305 25.21 -2.46 -31.08
N GLY A 306 25.13 -2.29 -29.77
CA GLY A 306 24.44 -1.18 -29.08
C GLY A 306 22.98 -1.49 -28.77
N PHE A 307 22.57 -1.06 -27.59
CA PHE A 307 21.25 -1.34 -27.02
C PHE A 307 20.09 -0.80 -27.87
N ASP A 308 20.24 0.42 -28.42
CA ASP A 308 19.20 1.01 -29.25
C ASP A 308 18.97 0.26 -30.56
N ASN A 309 20.06 -0.22 -31.20
CA ASN A 309 19.97 -1.03 -32.42
C ASN A 309 19.32 -2.39 -32.15
N LEU A 310 19.66 -3.02 -31.03
CA LEU A 310 19.04 -4.27 -30.59
C LEU A 310 17.54 -4.09 -30.38
N LEU A 311 17.17 -3.05 -29.64
CA LEU A 311 15.77 -2.77 -29.34
C LEU A 311 14.96 -2.49 -30.60
N GLN A 312 15.53 -1.72 -31.56
CA GLN A 312 14.90 -1.44 -32.83
C GLN A 312 14.72 -2.73 -33.68
N SER A 313 15.75 -3.59 -33.73
CA SER A 313 15.66 -4.87 -34.44
C SER A 313 14.57 -5.76 -33.86
N LEU A 314 14.49 -5.86 -32.53
CA LEU A 314 13.44 -6.60 -31.85
C LEU A 314 12.05 -6.04 -32.13
N MET A 315 11.88 -4.73 -32.06
CA MET A 315 10.58 -4.10 -32.37
C MET A 315 10.10 -4.46 -33.77
N VAL A 316 11.00 -4.41 -34.77
CA VAL A 316 10.67 -4.76 -36.16
C VAL A 316 10.33 -6.24 -36.29
N SER A 317 11.10 -7.13 -35.66
CA SER A 317 10.89 -8.57 -35.75
C SER A 317 9.59 -9.01 -35.05
N TYR A 318 9.27 -8.46 -33.91
CA TYR A 318 8.00 -8.74 -33.25
C TYR A 318 6.80 -8.15 -34.00
N GLU A 319 6.96 -6.99 -34.63
CA GLU A 319 5.91 -6.42 -35.49
C GLU A 319 5.66 -7.29 -36.73
N ALA A 320 6.71 -7.90 -37.30
CA ALA A 320 6.59 -8.81 -38.45
C ALA A 320 5.76 -10.07 -38.18
N ILE A 321 5.76 -10.56 -36.94
CA ILE A 321 4.92 -11.70 -36.52
C ILE A 321 3.55 -11.24 -35.99
N GLY A 322 3.16 -9.97 -36.22
CA GLY A 322 1.87 -9.42 -35.81
C GLY A 322 1.81 -8.90 -34.36
N PHE A 323 2.94 -8.89 -33.65
CA PHE A 323 3.01 -8.45 -32.24
C PHE A 323 3.64 -7.06 -32.10
N LYS A 324 2.89 -6.04 -32.51
CA LYS A 324 3.34 -4.65 -32.42
C LYS A 324 3.29 -4.13 -30.99
N ARG A 325 4.45 -3.80 -30.39
CA ARG A 325 4.56 -3.25 -29.03
C ARG A 325 5.54 -2.08 -28.99
N GLY A 326 5.31 -1.20 -28.02
CA GLY A 326 6.19 -0.03 -27.81
C GLY A 326 7.52 -0.41 -27.17
N ARG A 327 8.49 0.50 -27.30
CA ARG A 327 9.87 0.37 -26.83
C ARG A 327 9.99 -0.14 -25.38
N SER A 328 9.17 0.38 -24.47
CA SER A 328 9.20 -0.01 -23.04
C SER A 328 8.84 -1.48 -22.81
N VAL A 329 7.89 -2.01 -23.59
CA VAL A 329 7.44 -3.41 -23.47
C VAL A 329 8.50 -4.35 -24.02
N ILE A 330 9.10 -4.01 -25.16
CA ILE A 330 10.19 -4.79 -25.76
C ILE A 330 11.45 -4.74 -24.88
N CYS A 331 11.75 -3.59 -24.25
CA CYS A 331 12.85 -3.46 -23.31
C CYS A 331 12.71 -4.39 -22.10
N LEU A 332 11.50 -4.48 -21.52
CA LEU A 332 11.20 -5.35 -20.37
C LEU A 332 11.42 -6.85 -20.68
N LEU A 333 11.29 -7.25 -21.94
CA LEU A 333 11.54 -8.62 -22.37
C LEU A 333 12.98 -9.07 -22.10
N TYR A 334 13.92 -8.16 -22.15
CA TYR A 334 15.35 -8.44 -21.99
C TYR A 334 15.91 -8.12 -20.61
N THR A 335 15.13 -7.47 -19.77
CA THR A 335 15.57 -7.02 -18.44
C THR A 335 14.82 -7.69 -17.29
N SER A 336 13.87 -8.60 -17.60
CA SER A 336 13.12 -9.36 -16.58
C SER A 336 13.63 -10.80 -16.51
N ASP A 337 13.58 -11.41 -15.32
CA ASP A 337 13.90 -12.82 -15.08
C ASP A 337 13.13 -13.80 -16.00
N ALA A 338 12.05 -13.33 -16.62
CA ALA A 338 11.33 -14.08 -17.65
C ALA A 338 12.13 -14.28 -18.96
N ALA A 339 13.23 -13.56 -19.16
CA ALA A 339 14.12 -13.77 -20.31
C ALA A 339 14.96 -15.04 -20.13
N ASP A 340 15.35 -15.37 -18.91
CA ASP A 340 16.17 -16.55 -18.62
C ASP A 340 15.40 -17.86 -18.85
N ASP A 341 14.09 -17.86 -18.53
CA ASP A 341 13.20 -19.02 -18.80
C ASP A 341 12.91 -19.23 -20.29
N LEU A 342 13.01 -18.17 -21.12
CA LEU A 342 12.71 -18.22 -22.55
C LEU A 342 13.91 -18.58 -23.43
N ILE A 343 15.13 -18.34 -22.97
CA ILE A 343 16.36 -18.48 -23.78
C ILE A 343 17.10 -19.77 -23.43
N GLY A 344 16.77 -20.45 -22.33
CA GLY A 344 17.34 -21.76 -21.96
C GLY A 344 18.88 -21.74 -21.95
N VAL A 345 19.47 -20.77 -21.29
CA VAL A 345 20.91 -20.73 -21.07
C VAL A 345 21.17 -21.33 -19.69
N ASP A 346 21.56 -22.61 -19.71
CA ASP A 346 22.23 -23.30 -18.61
C ASP A 346 23.64 -22.72 -18.38
#